data_3fc6aa6c7d7452804636d3f74255688b
#
_entry.id   3fc6aa6c7d7452804636d3f74255688b
#
_cell.length_a   1.000
_cell.length_b   1.000
_cell.length_c   1.000
_cell.angle_alpha   90.00
_cell.angle_beta   90.00
_cell.angle_gamma   90.00
#
_symmetry.space_group_name_H-M   'P 1'
#
loop_
_entity.id
_entity.type
_entity.pdbx_description
1 polymer ?
#
loop_
_entity_poly.entity_id
_entity_poly.type
_entity_poly.pdbx_seq_one_letter_code
_entity_poly.pdbx_strand_id
1 'polypeptide(L)'
;DIDSLKMRVVGNVENELKKKFLTGQIDRVANAEENDCDYVQDTAMQFCKQQELNKAIREIQKIIDKGDLNDYEKSADLLRKALEAGDMTDGDRDVLEGLADVLSEDYRKPIPTGIDGLDDIMDGGLSRGELALILAPFGVGKTTFITKLANSAKRYDCNVLQIFFEDNEKVIQRKHLSCWTGIPLNDLVLPEHRPRLDDEIEYQRVNGGKIVMKKFPSAGTTMTKIRQY
;
A
#
# COMPACT_ATOMS: atom_id res chain seq x y z
N ASP A 1 11.24 -31.85 -21.43
CA ASP A 1 11.10 -32.65 -22.64
C ASP A 1 9.62 -32.61 -23.07
N ILE A 2 9.39 -32.09 -24.28
CA ILE A 2 8.06 -31.82 -24.84
C ILE A 2 7.26 -33.11 -25.03
N ASP A 3 7.96 -34.20 -25.35
CA ASP A 3 7.32 -35.53 -25.54
C ASP A 3 6.80 -36.10 -24.22
N SER A 4 7.50 -35.85 -23.12
CA SER A 4 7.10 -36.20 -21.77
C SER A 4 5.84 -35.40 -21.33
N LEU A 5 5.79 -34.10 -21.70
CA LEU A 5 4.62 -33.25 -21.46
C LEU A 5 3.41 -33.70 -22.27
N LYS A 6 3.59 -34.06 -23.55
CA LYS A 6 2.53 -34.65 -24.42
C LYS A 6 1.96 -35.92 -23.82
N MET A 7 2.80 -36.85 -23.37
CA MET A 7 2.35 -38.07 -22.71
C MET A 7 1.53 -37.84 -21.47
N ARG A 8 1.95 -36.88 -20.61
CA ARG A 8 1.22 -36.58 -19.36
C ARG A 8 -0.11 -35.86 -19.57
N VAL A 9 -0.15 -34.94 -20.54
CA VAL A 9 -1.36 -34.13 -20.80
C VAL A 9 -2.37 -34.92 -21.62
N VAL A 10 -1.92 -35.67 -22.62
CA VAL A 10 -2.78 -36.43 -23.52
C VAL A 10 -3.22 -37.75 -22.89
N GLY A 11 -2.39 -38.38 -22.02
CA GLY A 11 -2.71 -39.63 -21.36
C GLY A 11 -3.92 -39.60 -20.40
N ASN A 12 -4.26 -38.41 -19.87
CA ASN A 12 -5.37 -38.22 -18.93
C ASN A 12 -6.68 -37.74 -19.59
N VAL A 13 -6.75 -37.66 -20.92
CA VAL A 13 -7.94 -37.16 -21.63
C VAL A 13 -8.61 -38.26 -22.41
N GLU A 14 -9.84 -38.60 -22.07
CA GLU A 14 -10.60 -39.70 -22.73
C GLU A 14 -11.15 -39.30 -24.12
N ASN A 15 -11.25 -38.01 -24.45
CA ASN A 15 -11.89 -37.55 -25.69
C ASN A 15 -10.83 -37.28 -26.78
N GLU A 16 -10.91 -38.04 -27.88
CA GLU A 16 -9.98 -38.00 -29.02
C GLU A 16 -9.90 -36.60 -29.70
N LEU A 17 -11.01 -35.87 -29.77
CA LEU A 17 -11.00 -34.48 -30.30
C LEU A 17 -10.22 -33.54 -29.40
N LYS A 18 -10.38 -33.69 -28.07
CA LYS A 18 -9.60 -32.92 -27.09
C LYS A 18 -8.13 -33.28 -27.12
N LYS A 19 -7.79 -34.56 -27.28
CA LYS A 19 -6.40 -35.02 -27.44
C LYS A 19 -5.74 -34.31 -28.64
N LYS A 20 -6.39 -34.38 -29.80
CA LYS A 20 -5.88 -33.79 -31.05
C LYS A 20 -5.72 -32.27 -30.94
N PHE A 21 -6.67 -31.59 -30.26
CA PHE A 21 -6.60 -30.18 -30.00
C PHE A 21 -5.41 -29.81 -29.07
N LEU A 22 -5.28 -30.54 -27.96
CA LEU A 22 -4.19 -30.29 -26.98
C LEU A 22 -2.82 -30.59 -27.60
N THR A 23 -2.69 -31.68 -28.38
CA THR A 23 -1.44 -31.98 -29.08
C THR A 23 -1.07 -30.84 -30.05
N GLY A 24 -2.04 -30.36 -30.83
CA GLY A 24 -1.81 -29.23 -31.74
C GLY A 24 -1.43 -27.91 -31.03
N GLN A 25 -1.94 -27.67 -29.83
CA GLN A 25 -1.52 -26.51 -29.03
C GLN A 25 -0.08 -26.67 -28.49
N ILE A 26 0.26 -27.87 -28.01
CA ILE A 26 1.62 -28.15 -27.53
C ILE A 26 2.63 -28.01 -28.68
N ASP A 27 2.29 -28.49 -29.88
CA ASP A 27 3.14 -28.37 -31.07
C ASP A 27 3.33 -26.89 -31.51
N ARG A 28 2.29 -26.06 -31.38
CA ARG A 28 2.39 -24.62 -31.66
C ARG A 28 3.33 -23.93 -30.67
N VAL A 29 3.23 -24.26 -29.39
CA VAL A 29 4.12 -23.70 -28.34
C VAL A 29 5.56 -24.19 -28.55
N ALA A 30 5.73 -25.46 -28.92
CA ALA A 30 7.05 -26.07 -29.17
C ALA A 30 7.79 -25.49 -30.38
N ASN A 31 7.03 -24.98 -31.36
CA ASN A 31 7.57 -24.40 -32.60
C ASN A 31 7.48 -22.85 -32.60
N ALA A 32 7.09 -22.20 -31.48
CA ALA A 32 7.11 -20.75 -31.37
C ALA A 32 8.56 -20.26 -31.33
N GLU A 33 8.87 -19.24 -32.13
CA GLU A 33 10.19 -18.61 -32.12
C GLU A 33 10.40 -17.89 -30.78
N GLU A 34 11.65 -17.80 -30.30
CA GLU A 34 12.04 -17.18 -29.00
C GLU A 34 11.53 -15.75 -28.83
N ASN A 35 11.23 -15.05 -29.93
CA ASN A 35 10.69 -13.68 -29.90
C ASN A 35 9.25 -13.54 -29.37
N ASP A 36 8.51 -14.64 -29.22
CA ASP A 36 7.12 -14.61 -28.73
C ASP A 36 6.99 -15.02 -27.25
N CYS A 37 8.09 -15.32 -26.57
CA CYS A 37 8.05 -15.80 -25.17
C CYS A 37 7.41 -14.76 -24.23
N ASP A 38 7.76 -13.50 -24.36
CA ASP A 38 7.22 -12.43 -23.51
C ASP A 38 5.71 -12.26 -23.75
N TYR A 39 5.28 -12.27 -24.99
CA TYR A 39 3.86 -12.19 -25.33
C TYR A 39 3.07 -13.42 -24.82
N VAL A 40 3.65 -14.61 -24.89
CA VAL A 40 3.03 -15.85 -24.41
C VAL A 40 2.95 -15.82 -22.88
N GLN A 41 3.99 -15.35 -22.19
CA GLN A 41 4.01 -15.17 -20.73
C GLN A 41 2.95 -14.18 -20.29
N ASP A 42 2.89 -13.00 -20.89
CA ASP A 42 1.91 -11.96 -20.57
C ASP A 42 0.47 -12.47 -20.80
N THR A 43 0.23 -13.15 -21.91
CA THR A 43 -1.08 -13.73 -22.22
C THR A 43 -1.46 -14.84 -21.23
N ALA A 44 -0.51 -15.68 -20.85
CA ALA A 44 -0.73 -16.73 -19.85
C ALA A 44 -0.99 -16.14 -18.47
N MET A 45 -0.25 -15.11 -18.06
CA MET A 45 -0.48 -14.39 -16.79
C MET A 45 -1.85 -13.71 -16.76
N GLN A 46 -2.25 -13.02 -17.83
CA GLN A 46 -3.58 -12.44 -17.93
C GLN A 46 -4.69 -13.51 -17.83
N PHE A 47 -4.48 -14.65 -18.47
CA PHE A 47 -5.41 -15.76 -18.36
C PHE A 47 -5.50 -16.33 -16.94
N CYS A 48 -4.37 -16.49 -16.24
CA CYS A 48 -4.34 -16.94 -14.85
C CYS A 48 -5.05 -15.93 -13.93
N LYS A 49 -4.77 -14.63 -14.07
CA LYS A 49 -5.47 -13.55 -13.34
C LYS A 49 -6.98 -13.63 -13.55
N GLN A 50 -7.41 -13.79 -14.81
CA GLN A 50 -8.83 -13.91 -15.15
C GLN A 50 -9.48 -15.14 -14.53
N GLN A 51 -8.79 -16.28 -14.50
CA GLN A 51 -9.31 -17.52 -13.90
C GLN A 51 -9.45 -17.40 -12.38
N GLU A 52 -8.44 -16.86 -11.68
CA GLU A 52 -8.51 -16.65 -10.23
C GLU A 52 -9.57 -15.60 -9.85
N LEU A 53 -9.70 -14.53 -10.64
CA LEU A 53 -10.76 -13.54 -10.45
C LEU A 53 -12.16 -14.15 -10.63
N ASN A 54 -12.37 -14.96 -11.67
CA ASN A 54 -13.63 -15.66 -11.90
C ASN A 54 -13.96 -16.66 -10.77
N LYS A 55 -12.96 -17.31 -10.21
CA LYS A 55 -13.11 -18.21 -9.07
C LYS A 55 -13.50 -17.43 -7.81
N ALA A 56 -12.82 -16.33 -7.52
CA ALA A 56 -13.15 -15.46 -6.41
C ALA A 56 -14.57 -14.90 -6.51
N ILE A 57 -14.99 -14.44 -7.70
CA ILE A 57 -16.35 -13.94 -7.94
C ILE A 57 -17.40 -15.03 -7.65
N ARG A 58 -17.16 -16.28 -8.07
CA ARG A 58 -18.09 -17.40 -7.79
C ARG A 58 -18.20 -17.70 -6.30
N GLU A 59 -17.11 -17.63 -5.56
CA GLU A 59 -17.12 -17.83 -4.11
C GLU A 59 -17.81 -16.66 -3.39
N ILE A 60 -17.56 -15.43 -3.81
CA ILE A 60 -18.24 -14.22 -3.31
C ILE A 60 -19.74 -14.29 -3.57
N GLN A 61 -20.16 -14.75 -4.76
CA GLN A 61 -21.59 -14.95 -5.07
C GLN A 61 -22.26 -15.92 -4.09
N LYS A 62 -21.60 -17.02 -3.73
CA LYS A 62 -22.11 -17.96 -2.73
C LYS A 62 -22.25 -17.34 -1.33
N ILE A 63 -21.34 -16.43 -0.97
CA ILE A 63 -21.38 -15.70 0.30
C ILE A 63 -22.58 -14.74 0.30
N ILE A 64 -22.78 -14.00 -0.79
CA ILE A 64 -23.90 -13.08 -0.95
C ILE A 64 -25.24 -13.84 -0.90
N ASP A 65 -25.33 -14.97 -1.60
CA ASP A 65 -26.55 -15.79 -1.65
C ASP A 65 -26.92 -16.38 -0.28
N LYS A 66 -25.94 -16.61 0.60
CA LYS A 66 -26.16 -17.06 1.99
C LYS A 66 -26.64 -15.94 2.92
N GLY A 67 -26.38 -14.67 2.59
CA GLY A 67 -26.85 -13.50 3.33
C GLY A 67 -26.22 -13.30 4.72
N ASP A 68 -25.09 -13.94 5.02
CA ASP A 68 -24.40 -13.78 6.30
C ASP A 68 -23.46 -12.57 6.27
N LEU A 69 -23.81 -11.51 7.01
CA LEU A 69 -23.05 -10.27 7.07
C LEU A 69 -21.62 -10.44 7.60
N ASN A 70 -21.39 -11.48 8.42
CA ASN A 70 -20.04 -11.76 8.97
C ASN A 70 -19.07 -12.30 7.91
N ASP A 71 -19.57 -12.82 6.81
CA ASP A 71 -18.76 -13.39 5.73
C ASP A 71 -18.35 -12.36 4.65
N TYR A 72 -18.86 -11.13 4.69
CA TYR A 72 -18.48 -10.10 3.72
C TYR A 72 -17.01 -9.68 3.82
N GLU A 73 -16.39 -9.77 5.01
CA GLU A 73 -14.94 -9.55 5.15
C GLU A 73 -14.12 -10.57 4.37
N LYS A 74 -14.57 -11.82 4.32
CA LYS A 74 -13.94 -12.90 3.52
C LYS A 74 -14.00 -12.59 2.02
N SER A 75 -15.06 -11.92 1.57
CA SER A 75 -15.20 -11.54 0.16
C SER A 75 -14.12 -10.55 -0.29
N ALA A 76 -13.77 -9.58 0.57
CA ALA A 76 -12.70 -8.63 0.30
C ALA A 76 -11.32 -9.32 0.23
N ASP A 77 -11.07 -10.28 1.12
CA ASP A 77 -9.82 -11.05 1.12
C ASP A 77 -9.70 -11.98 -0.11
N LEU A 78 -10.81 -12.60 -0.53
CA LEU A 78 -10.84 -13.43 -1.74
C LEU A 78 -10.54 -12.59 -2.99
N LEU A 79 -11.14 -11.40 -3.08
CA LEU A 79 -10.89 -10.50 -4.21
C LEU A 79 -9.44 -10.01 -4.24
N ARG A 80 -8.89 -9.66 -3.07
CA ARG A 80 -7.50 -9.22 -2.97
C ARG A 80 -6.53 -10.32 -3.41
N LYS A 81 -6.70 -11.54 -2.90
CA LYS A 81 -5.88 -12.70 -3.32
C LYS A 81 -5.97 -12.98 -4.81
N ALA A 82 -7.16 -12.80 -5.41
CA ALA A 82 -7.35 -12.99 -6.84
C ALA A 82 -6.67 -11.90 -7.69
N LEU A 83 -6.58 -10.68 -7.18
CA LEU A 83 -5.88 -9.58 -7.83
C LEU A 83 -4.36 -9.71 -7.70
N GLU A 84 -3.89 -10.23 -6.56
CA GLU A 84 -2.48 -10.54 -6.30
C GLU A 84 -2.02 -11.80 -7.07
N ALA A 85 -2.92 -12.72 -7.39
CA ALA A 85 -2.64 -13.90 -8.20
C ALA A 85 -2.28 -13.49 -9.63
N GLY A 86 -1.00 -13.56 -9.95
CA GLY A 86 -0.46 -13.19 -11.26
C GLY A 86 0.44 -11.97 -11.26
N ASP A 87 0.61 -11.28 -10.13
CA ASP A 87 1.74 -10.40 -9.92
C ASP A 87 2.98 -11.23 -9.56
N MET A 88 3.30 -12.20 -10.43
CA MET A 88 4.55 -12.98 -10.37
C MET A 88 5.73 -12.14 -10.91
N THR A 89 5.66 -10.82 -10.83
CA THR A 89 6.79 -9.92 -11.11
C THR A 89 7.83 -9.90 -10.00
N ASP A 90 7.55 -10.60 -8.89
CA ASP A 90 8.54 -10.91 -7.86
C ASP A 90 9.07 -12.35 -8.04
N GLY A 91 9.45 -12.69 -9.28
CA GLY A 91 10.27 -13.87 -9.54
C GLY A 91 11.61 -13.71 -8.83
N ASP A 92 12.15 -14.82 -8.33
CA ASP A 92 13.51 -14.88 -7.81
C ASP A 92 14.45 -14.24 -8.83
N ARG A 93 14.97 -13.04 -8.52
CA ARG A 93 15.96 -12.36 -9.35
C ARG A 93 17.33 -12.74 -8.85
N ASP A 94 18.23 -13.07 -9.77
CA ASP A 94 19.63 -13.15 -9.44
C ASP A 94 20.10 -11.76 -8.94
N VAL A 95 20.76 -11.72 -7.78
CA VAL A 95 21.30 -10.48 -7.21
C VAL A 95 22.21 -9.73 -8.19
N LEU A 96 22.80 -10.44 -9.14
CA LEU A 96 23.68 -9.86 -10.16
C LEU A 96 22.94 -9.32 -11.40
N GLU A 97 21.65 -9.62 -11.55
CA GLU A 97 20.85 -9.08 -12.66
C GLU A 97 20.49 -7.61 -12.42
N GLY A 98 20.71 -6.78 -13.43
CA GLY A 98 20.32 -5.37 -13.40
C GLY A 98 21.13 -4.49 -12.46
N LEU A 99 22.32 -4.90 -11.99
CA LEU A 99 23.16 -4.10 -11.09
C LEU A 99 23.47 -2.70 -11.62
N ALA A 100 23.62 -2.54 -12.93
CA ALA A 100 23.87 -1.23 -13.54
C ALA A 100 22.68 -0.28 -13.34
N ASP A 101 21.45 -0.78 -13.46
CA ASP A 101 20.23 -0.01 -13.24
C ASP A 101 20.07 0.32 -11.75
N VAL A 102 20.32 -0.67 -10.89
CA VAL A 102 20.29 -0.51 -9.42
C VAL A 102 21.28 0.56 -8.94
N LEU A 103 22.44 0.67 -9.55
CA LEU A 103 23.45 1.67 -9.19
C LEU A 103 23.15 3.07 -9.78
N SER A 104 22.32 3.16 -10.80
CA SER A 104 21.97 4.41 -11.48
C SER A 104 20.73 5.10 -10.89
N GLU A 105 19.87 4.38 -10.17
CA GLU A 105 18.63 4.90 -9.57
C GLU A 105 18.83 5.25 -8.10
N ASP A 106 18.41 6.45 -7.72
CA ASP A 106 18.25 6.81 -6.31
C ASP A 106 16.91 6.22 -5.80
N TYR A 107 16.98 4.99 -5.27
CA TYR A 107 15.81 4.27 -4.77
C TYR A 107 15.19 4.92 -3.55
N ARG A 108 16.00 5.66 -2.80
CA ARG A 108 15.57 6.27 -1.57
C ARG A 108 15.15 7.71 -1.82
N LYS A 109 13.83 7.97 -1.83
CA LYS A 109 13.26 9.32 -1.87
C LYS A 109 12.72 9.66 -0.47
N PRO A 110 13.58 10.08 0.46
CA PRO A 110 13.18 10.31 1.84
C PRO A 110 12.27 11.54 1.97
N ILE A 111 11.34 11.44 2.90
CA ILE A 111 10.51 12.55 3.34
C ILE A 111 11.18 13.11 4.59
N PRO A 112 11.69 14.35 4.56
CA PRO A 112 12.37 14.94 5.71
C PRO A 112 11.47 15.05 6.93
N THR A 113 12.04 14.77 8.10
CA THR A 113 11.35 14.93 9.39
C THR A 113 11.17 16.39 9.75
N GLY A 114 11.96 17.28 9.15
CA GLY A 114 12.05 18.69 9.46
C GLY A 114 12.78 18.96 10.78
N ILE A 115 13.66 18.04 11.18
CA ILE A 115 14.58 18.15 12.32
C ILE A 115 15.96 17.78 11.80
N ASP A 116 16.79 18.82 11.56
CA ASP A 116 18.05 18.70 10.82
C ASP A 116 18.95 17.57 11.34
N GLY A 117 19.22 17.50 12.65
CA GLY A 117 20.07 16.43 13.19
C GLY A 117 19.46 15.03 13.10
N LEU A 118 18.14 14.91 12.95
CA LEU A 118 17.49 13.61 12.73
C LEU A 118 17.55 13.24 11.25
N ASP A 119 17.34 14.23 10.39
CA ASP A 119 17.41 14.04 8.94
C ASP A 119 18.84 13.66 8.52
N ASP A 120 19.88 14.24 9.15
CA ASP A 120 21.29 13.85 8.95
C ASP A 120 21.54 12.38 9.31
N ILE A 121 21.01 11.90 10.46
CA ILE A 121 21.16 10.51 10.91
C ILE A 121 20.39 9.54 10.03
N MET A 122 19.24 9.99 9.52
CA MET A 122 18.31 9.16 8.72
C MET A 122 18.56 9.28 7.21
N ASP A 123 19.64 9.92 6.80
CA ASP A 123 19.96 10.15 5.39
C ASP A 123 18.78 10.81 4.64
N GLY A 124 18.35 11.95 5.17
CA GLY A 124 17.28 12.78 4.62
C GLY A 124 15.87 12.54 5.14
N GLY A 125 15.65 11.57 6.02
CA GLY A 125 14.33 11.29 6.62
C GLY A 125 13.81 9.89 6.40
N LEU A 126 12.49 9.70 6.37
CA LEU A 126 11.82 8.40 6.17
C LEU A 126 11.44 8.18 4.71
N SER A 127 11.78 7.04 4.17
CA SER A 127 11.41 6.64 2.81
C SER A 127 10.21 5.70 2.78
N ARG A 128 9.69 5.50 1.58
CA ARG A 128 8.59 4.57 1.34
C ARG A 128 8.99 3.14 1.75
N GLY A 129 8.11 2.48 2.51
CA GLY A 129 8.34 1.12 3.02
C GLY A 129 9.12 1.07 4.33
N GLU A 130 9.66 2.19 4.81
CA GLU A 130 10.36 2.26 6.09
C GLU A 130 9.41 2.44 7.27
N LEU A 131 9.79 1.89 8.42
CA LEU A 131 9.07 1.99 9.69
C LEU A 131 9.98 2.60 10.75
N ALA A 132 9.53 3.71 11.36
CA ALA A 132 10.19 4.28 12.53
C ALA A 132 9.37 4.06 13.79
N LEU A 133 10.05 3.78 14.91
CA LEU A 133 9.44 3.60 16.22
C LEU A 133 9.96 4.64 17.20
N ILE A 134 9.04 5.42 17.81
CA ILE A 134 9.38 6.42 18.82
C ILE A 134 9.08 5.87 20.21
N LEU A 135 10.11 5.64 21.00
CA LEU A 135 10.02 5.17 22.38
C LEU A 135 10.34 6.34 23.32
N ALA A 136 9.39 6.68 24.19
CA ALA A 136 9.59 7.71 25.21
C ALA A 136 8.62 7.50 26.39
N PRO A 137 8.97 7.94 27.60
CA PRO A 137 8.07 7.92 28.75
C PRO A 137 6.79 8.70 28.52
N PHE A 138 5.82 8.53 29.42
CA PHE A 138 4.58 9.32 29.38
C PHE A 138 4.91 10.82 29.61
N GLY A 139 4.19 11.71 28.92
CA GLY A 139 4.31 13.15 29.10
C GLY A 139 5.48 13.83 28.37
N VAL A 140 6.41 13.11 27.77
CA VAL A 140 7.62 13.66 27.13
C VAL A 140 7.36 14.32 25.76
N GLY A 141 6.15 14.18 25.22
CA GLY A 141 5.79 14.85 23.97
C GLY A 141 5.75 13.97 22.72
N LYS A 142 5.60 12.62 22.84
CA LYS A 142 5.46 11.69 21.69
C LYS A 142 4.47 12.17 20.64
N THR A 143 3.26 12.53 21.07
CA THR A 143 2.21 13.01 20.16
C THR A 143 2.60 14.33 19.49
N THR A 144 3.26 15.22 20.20
CA THR A 144 3.78 16.50 19.65
C THR A 144 4.84 16.24 18.59
N PHE A 145 5.73 15.29 18.84
CA PHE A 145 6.76 14.88 17.89
C PHE A 145 6.14 14.28 16.61
N ILE A 146 5.19 13.33 16.75
CA ILE A 146 4.46 12.76 15.60
C ILE A 146 3.71 13.85 14.82
N THR A 147 3.10 14.84 15.52
CA THR A 147 2.46 15.98 14.85
C THR A 147 3.47 16.81 14.05
N LYS A 148 4.68 17.01 14.57
CA LYS A 148 5.76 17.71 13.86
C LYS A 148 6.16 16.96 12.59
N LEU A 149 6.34 15.64 12.65
CA LEU A 149 6.63 14.81 11.48
C LEU A 149 5.52 14.87 10.44
N ALA A 150 4.25 14.78 10.87
CA ALA A 150 3.10 14.90 9.98
C ALA A 150 3.06 16.24 9.25
N ASN A 151 3.38 17.33 9.95
CA ASN A 151 3.43 18.67 9.36
C ASN A 151 4.63 18.84 8.41
N SER A 152 5.76 18.19 8.70
CA SER A 152 6.88 18.16 7.77
C SER A 152 6.49 17.45 6.48
N ALA A 153 5.98 16.22 6.57
CA ALA A 153 5.54 15.46 5.40
C ALA A 153 4.51 16.23 4.55
N LYS A 154 3.56 16.94 5.18
CA LYS A 154 2.62 17.81 4.47
C LYS A 154 3.31 18.89 3.64
N ARG A 155 4.37 19.52 4.15
CA ARG A 155 5.15 20.56 3.42
C ARG A 155 5.81 20.01 2.15
N TYR A 156 6.12 18.71 2.14
CA TYR A 156 6.67 18.00 0.98
C TYR A 156 5.58 17.34 0.14
N ASP A 157 4.37 17.92 0.11
CA ASP A 157 3.21 17.48 -0.68
C ASP A 157 2.75 16.04 -0.40
N CYS A 158 3.14 15.46 0.74
CA CYS A 158 2.71 14.13 1.14
C CYS A 158 1.34 14.15 1.82
N ASN A 159 0.48 13.20 1.45
CA ASN A 159 -0.75 12.95 2.19
C ASN A 159 -0.46 12.10 3.42
N VAL A 160 -0.88 12.56 4.58
CA VAL A 160 -0.62 11.93 5.87
C VAL A 160 -1.91 11.41 6.47
N LEU A 161 -1.93 10.15 6.89
CA LEU A 161 -2.96 9.59 7.75
C LEU A 161 -2.41 9.50 9.17
N GLN A 162 -2.96 10.32 10.09
CA GLN A 162 -2.59 10.32 11.50
C GLN A 162 -3.65 9.58 12.31
N ILE A 163 -3.28 8.40 12.80
CA ILE A 163 -4.13 7.57 13.67
C ILE A 163 -3.71 7.77 15.12
N PHE A 164 -4.68 7.93 16.01
CA PHE A 164 -4.44 8.06 17.44
C PHE A 164 -5.55 7.41 18.27
N PHE A 165 -5.23 7.03 19.51
CA PHE A 165 -6.10 6.25 20.38
C PHE A 165 -6.48 6.99 21.67
N GLU A 166 -5.61 7.85 22.17
CA GLU A 166 -5.74 8.45 23.50
C GLU A 166 -6.24 9.90 23.44
N ASP A 167 -5.56 10.75 22.66
CA ASP A 167 -5.83 12.19 22.63
C ASP A 167 -7.22 12.53 22.06
N ASN A 168 -7.74 13.70 22.42
CA ASN A 168 -8.93 14.26 21.79
C ASN A 168 -8.56 14.89 20.43
N GLU A 169 -9.41 14.74 19.43
CA GLU A 169 -9.21 15.31 18.10
C GLU A 169 -8.90 16.81 18.13
N LYS A 170 -9.66 17.56 18.94
CA LYS A 170 -9.44 19.01 19.10
C LYS A 170 -8.07 19.34 19.66
N VAL A 171 -7.51 18.50 20.54
CA VAL A 171 -6.16 18.69 21.09
C VAL A 171 -5.13 18.46 19.99
N ILE A 172 -5.28 17.43 19.17
CA ILE A 172 -4.39 17.18 18.04
C ILE A 172 -4.46 18.34 17.02
N GLN A 173 -5.66 18.81 16.68
CA GLN A 173 -5.83 19.99 15.81
C GLN A 173 -5.11 21.23 16.34
N ARG A 174 -5.24 21.50 17.64
CA ARG A 174 -4.50 22.62 18.27
C ARG A 174 -2.98 22.43 18.19
N LYS A 175 -2.48 21.21 18.34
CA LYS A 175 -1.04 20.91 18.18
C LYS A 175 -0.57 21.20 16.74
N HIS A 176 -1.38 20.90 15.72
CA HIS A 176 -1.09 21.28 14.34
C HIS A 176 -1.05 22.80 14.17
N LEU A 177 -2.09 23.50 14.64
CA LEU A 177 -2.15 24.97 14.58
C LEU A 177 -0.96 25.62 15.28
N SER A 178 -0.62 25.15 16.48
CA SER A 178 0.55 25.63 17.20
C SER A 178 1.85 25.39 16.43
N CYS A 179 1.98 24.24 15.78
CA CYS A 179 3.15 23.92 14.97
C CYS A 179 3.28 24.81 13.72
N TRP A 180 2.17 25.14 13.06
CA TRP A 180 2.16 25.98 11.87
C TRP A 180 2.42 27.45 12.20
N THR A 181 1.76 27.97 13.25
CA THR A 181 1.81 29.40 13.61
C THR A 181 2.95 29.75 14.53
N GLY A 182 3.53 28.78 15.27
CA GLY A 182 4.47 29.02 16.36
C GLY A 182 3.82 29.62 17.61
N ILE A 183 2.49 29.77 17.66
CA ILE A 183 1.77 30.26 18.82
C ILE A 183 1.67 29.15 19.87
N PRO A 184 2.00 29.39 21.14
CA PRO A 184 1.83 28.39 22.19
C PRO A 184 0.42 27.84 22.27
N LEU A 185 0.28 26.54 22.60
CA LEU A 185 -1.00 25.83 22.58
C LEU A 185 -2.10 26.51 23.40
N ASN A 186 -1.73 27.09 24.55
CA ASN A 186 -2.65 27.77 25.46
C ASN A 186 -3.09 29.16 24.95
N ASP A 187 -2.26 29.80 24.11
CA ASP A 187 -2.50 31.13 23.60
C ASP A 187 -3.32 31.13 22.30
N LEU A 188 -3.50 29.98 21.67
CA LEU A 188 -4.30 29.85 20.44
C LEU A 188 -5.75 30.34 20.58
N VAL A 189 -6.26 30.42 21.81
CA VAL A 189 -7.65 30.87 22.09
C VAL A 189 -7.75 32.38 22.30
N LEU A 190 -6.64 33.07 22.37
CA LEU A 190 -6.62 34.52 22.60
C LEU A 190 -7.12 35.26 21.33
N PRO A 191 -8.01 36.27 21.48
CA PRO A 191 -8.59 36.99 20.35
C PRO A 191 -7.57 37.67 19.46
N GLU A 192 -6.47 38.12 20.02
CA GLU A 192 -5.37 38.81 19.31
C GLU A 192 -4.68 37.93 18.26
N HIS A 193 -4.70 36.61 18.42
CA HIS A 193 -4.10 35.67 17.48
C HIS A 193 -5.05 35.25 16.35
N ARG A 194 -6.34 35.63 16.43
CA ARG A 194 -7.35 35.17 15.49
C ARG A 194 -7.03 35.49 14.02
N PRO A 195 -6.62 36.72 13.66
CA PRO A 195 -6.30 37.04 12.26
C PRO A 195 -5.18 36.15 11.71
N ARG A 196 -4.10 35.99 12.50
CA ARG A 196 -2.96 35.15 12.12
C ARG A 196 -3.33 33.67 11.97
N LEU A 197 -4.25 33.16 12.80
CA LEU A 197 -4.74 31.80 12.71
C LEU A 197 -5.59 31.60 11.45
N ASP A 198 -6.46 32.55 11.13
CA ASP A 198 -7.34 32.46 9.95
C ASP A 198 -6.50 32.52 8.65
N ASP A 199 -5.49 33.38 8.57
CA ASP A 199 -4.53 33.47 7.45
C ASP A 199 -3.76 32.14 7.28
N GLU A 200 -3.24 31.58 8.38
CA GLU A 200 -2.48 30.34 8.35
C GLU A 200 -3.37 29.15 7.95
N ILE A 201 -4.61 29.08 8.45
CA ILE A 201 -5.55 28.02 8.07
C ILE A 201 -5.83 28.06 6.57
N GLU A 202 -6.03 29.26 6.00
CA GLU A 202 -6.26 29.40 4.57
C GLU A 202 -5.00 29.03 3.76
N TYR A 203 -3.83 29.47 4.21
CA TYR A 203 -2.56 29.04 3.60
C TYR A 203 -2.41 27.52 3.59
N GLN A 204 -2.71 26.86 4.72
CA GLN A 204 -2.58 25.41 4.84
C GLN A 204 -3.64 24.61 4.05
N ARG A 205 -4.76 25.24 3.66
CA ARG A 205 -5.77 24.62 2.79
C ARG A 205 -5.31 24.47 1.35
N VAL A 206 -4.57 25.45 0.86
CA VAL A 206 -4.16 25.52 -0.54
C VAL A 206 -2.74 24.99 -0.79
N ASN A 207 -1.91 24.88 0.24
CA ASN A 207 -0.50 24.50 0.11
C ASN A 207 -0.19 23.15 0.77
N GLY A 208 0.62 22.35 0.07
CA GLY A 208 1.11 21.06 0.53
C GLY A 208 0.07 19.93 0.46
N GLY A 209 0.46 18.77 0.97
CA GLY A 209 -0.41 17.59 1.05
C GLY A 209 -1.53 17.74 2.09
N LYS A 210 -2.32 16.70 2.29
CA LYS A 210 -3.43 16.67 3.27
C LYS A 210 -3.03 15.88 4.51
N ILE A 211 -3.48 16.33 5.68
CA ILE A 211 -3.42 15.55 6.92
C ILE A 211 -4.84 15.10 7.25
N VAL A 212 -5.06 13.79 7.20
CA VAL A 212 -6.30 13.16 7.63
C VAL A 212 -6.09 12.58 9.02
N MET A 213 -6.95 12.93 9.94
CA MET A 213 -6.88 12.46 11.32
C MET A 213 -7.97 11.44 11.59
N LYS A 214 -7.64 10.33 12.24
CA LYS A 214 -8.59 9.31 12.67
C LYS A 214 -8.34 8.89 14.10
N LYS A 215 -9.36 9.06 14.94
CA LYS A 215 -9.37 8.50 16.29
C LYS A 215 -10.00 7.11 16.27
N PHE A 216 -9.31 6.15 16.87
CA PHE A 216 -9.86 4.84 17.16
C PHE A 216 -9.94 4.64 18.68
N PRO A 217 -10.91 3.85 19.19
CA PRO A 217 -10.92 3.43 20.59
C PRO A 217 -9.65 2.65 20.92
N SER A 218 -9.06 2.89 22.09
CA SER A 218 -7.89 2.15 22.57
C SER A 218 -8.20 0.67 22.86
N ALA A 219 -9.46 0.36 23.20
CA ALA A 219 -9.92 -1.00 23.41
C ALA A 219 -10.69 -1.51 22.19
N GLY A 220 -10.41 -2.74 21.75
CA GLY A 220 -11.13 -3.43 20.67
C GLY A 220 -10.83 -2.96 19.26
N THR A 221 -9.81 -2.12 19.04
CA THR A 221 -9.33 -1.79 17.72
C THR A 221 -8.30 -2.82 17.26
N THR A 222 -8.57 -3.47 16.15
CA THR A 222 -7.68 -4.45 15.52
C THR A 222 -7.01 -3.87 14.29
N MET A 223 -5.91 -4.47 13.84
CA MET A 223 -5.24 -4.08 12.60
C MET A 223 -6.18 -4.18 11.39
N THR A 224 -7.09 -5.16 11.39
CA THR A 224 -8.12 -5.30 10.36
C THR A 224 -9.00 -4.06 10.26
N LYS A 225 -9.50 -3.53 11.39
CA LYS A 225 -10.29 -2.29 11.42
C LYS A 225 -9.53 -1.08 10.91
N ILE A 226 -8.23 -1.00 11.18
CA ILE A 226 -7.38 0.09 10.69
C ILE A 226 -7.18 -0.02 9.17
N ARG A 227 -7.00 -1.23 8.65
CA ARG A 227 -6.85 -1.47 7.20
C ARG A 227 -8.11 -1.20 6.39
N GLN A 228 -9.28 -1.33 6.99
CA GLN A 228 -10.58 -1.06 6.33
C GLN A 228 -10.91 0.43 6.23
N TYR A 229 -10.19 1.27 6.93
CA TYR A 229 -10.33 2.72 6.87
C TYR A 229 -9.49 3.34 5.76
#